data_7aa0a94c78f773d7aeae74556e06a2d3
#
_entry.id   7aa0a94c78f773d7aeae74556e06a2d3
#
_cell.length_a   1.000
_cell.length_b   1.000
_cell.length_c   1.000
_cell.angle_alpha   90.00
_cell.angle_beta   90.00
_cell.angle_gamma   90.00
#
_symmetry.space_group_name_H-M   'P 1'
#
loop_
_entity.id
_entity.type
_entity.pdbx_description
1 polymer ?
#
loop_
_entity_poly.entity_id
_entity_poly.type
_entity_poly.pdbx_seq_one_letter_code
_entity_poly.pdbx_strand_id
1 'polypeptide(L)'
;QAAFVDIGLDKAAFLYVGDYFESVLETGQTEGEPNSSGRRRNGGRGRNARSAPPRIDTVLREGQEIVVQIAKEPIGSKGARITSSLSIPGRHLVLTPWSRRVGVSRRIGSDRERRRLREVVERLRPKNLGFIIRTAGDGVAEDDLKADIRYLATVWAAIQQRHNEQTAPAILYSEHDLPLRIVRDLAGHD
;
A
#
# COMPACT_ATOMS: atom_id res chain seq x y z
N GLN A 1 -19.56 2.72 -6.26
CA GLN A 1 -19.29 1.81 -7.39
C GLN A 1 -18.21 0.81 -6.99
N ALA A 2 -18.30 -0.41 -7.50
CA ALA A 2 -17.36 -1.50 -7.22
C ALA A 2 -17.21 -2.37 -8.48
N ALA A 3 -16.05 -3.03 -8.59
CA ALA A 3 -15.80 -4.12 -9.51
C ALA A 3 -15.87 -5.46 -8.76
N PHE A 4 -16.25 -6.51 -9.50
CA PHE A 4 -16.15 -7.89 -9.04
C PHE A 4 -14.88 -8.48 -9.64
N VAL A 5 -14.06 -9.09 -8.81
CA VAL A 5 -12.75 -9.61 -9.21
C VAL A 5 -12.69 -11.08 -8.85
N ASP A 6 -12.30 -11.90 -9.82
CA ASP A 6 -11.99 -13.31 -9.61
C ASP A 6 -10.62 -13.41 -8.91
N ILE A 7 -10.60 -13.98 -7.72
CA ILE A 7 -9.38 -14.22 -6.93
C ILE A 7 -9.13 -15.73 -6.70
N GLY A 8 -9.77 -16.60 -7.49
CA GLY A 8 -9.65 -18.06 -7.38
C GLY A 8 -10.45 -18.66 -6.23
N LEU A 9 -11.45 -17.97 -5.70
CA LEU A 9 -12.38 -18.45 -4.69
C LEU A 9 -13.77 -18.66 -5.30
N ASP A 10 -14.64 -19.45 -4.63
CA ASP A 10 -16.01 -19.73 -5.08
C ASP A 10 -16.85 -18.46 -5.33
N LYS A 11 -16.49 -17.36 -4.67
CA LYS A 11 -17.20 -16.08 -4.77
C LYS A 11 -16.26 -14.98 -5.22
N ALA A 12 -16.69 -14.20 -6.21
CA ALA A 12 -15.97 -13.00 -6.64
C ALA A 12 -15.78 -12.02 -5.48
N ALA A 13 -14.61 -11.40 -5.41
CA ALA A 13 -14.28 -10.39 -4.43
C ALA A 13 -14.76 -9.00 -4.88
N PHE A 14 -14.96 -8.10 -3.90
CA PHE A 14 -15.40 -6.72 -4.12
C PHE A 14 -14.25 -5.76 -4.05
N LEU A 15 -14.02 -5.00 -5.11
CA LEU A 15 -13.08 -3.87 -5.18
C LEU A 15 -13.87 -2.57 -5.31
N TYR A 16 -13.87 -1.75 -4.27
CA TYR A 16 -14.46 -0.41 -4.35
C TYR A 16 -13.55 0.55 -5.12
N VAL A 17 -14.15 1.44 -5.90
CA VAL A 17 -13.41 2.43 -6.70
C VAL A 17 -12.45 3.28 -5.86
N GLY A 18 -12.80 3.63 -4.62
CA GLY A 18 -11.91 4.36 -3.70
C GLY A 18 -10.68 3.55 -3.30
N ASP A 19 -10.86 2.24 -3.08
CA ASP A 19 -9.77 1.33 -2.69
C ASP A 19 -8.78 1.03 -3.87
N TYR A 20 -9.16 1.35 -5.11
CA TYR A 20 -8.33 1.25 -6.30
C TYR A 20 -7.68 2.59 -6.68
N PHE A 21 -8.45 3.66 -6.64
CA PHE A 21 -8.07 4.97 -7.15
C PHE A 21 -6.95 5.63 -6.35
N GLU A 22 -6.90 5.45 -5.02
CA GLU A 22 -5.82 5.99 -4.18
C GLU A 22 -4.45 5.48 -4.62
N SER A 23 -4.34 4.18 -4.95
CA SER A 23 -3.08 3.59 -5.40
C SER A 23 -2.65 4.13 -6.77
N VAL A 24 -3.59 4.33 -7.69
CA VAL A 24 -3.33 4.85 -9.05
C VAL A 24 -2.86 6.29 -9.01
N LEU A 25 -3.48 7.14 -8.19
CA LEU A 25 -3.07 8.55 -8.05
C LEU A 25 -1.66 8.72 -7.51
N GLU A 26 -1.24 7.88 -6.56
CA GLU A 26 0.08 7.99 -5.95
C GLU A 26 1.20 7.42 -6.83
N THR A 27 0.90 6.45 -7.69
CA THR A 27 1.87 5.87 -8.64
C THR A 27 2.03 6.66 -9.92
N GLY A 28 1.13 7.60 -10.21
CA GLY A 28 1.18 8.42 -11.43
C GLY A 28 0.88 7.63 -12.72
N GLN A 29 0.31 6.43 -12.61
CA GLN A 29 -0.11 5.61 -13.74
C GLN A 29 -1.53 5.99 -14.21
N THR A 30 -1.73 7.25 -14.55
CA THR A 30 -2.81 7.62 -15.46
C THR A 30 -2.24 7.59 -16.87
N GLU A 31 -2.28 6.43 -17.52
CA GLU A 31 -2.15 6.37 -18.97
C GLU A 31 -3.39 7.01 -19.58
N GLY A 32 -3.28 8.27 -19.91
CA GLY A 32 -4.34 9.03 -20.56
C GLY A 32 -4.08 10.52 -20.41
N GLU A 33 -3.12 11.05 -21.18
CA GLU A 33 -3.02 12.49 -21.36
C GLU A 33 -4.31 13.07 -21.97
N PRO A 34 -4.91 14.09 -21.38
CA PRO A 34 -5.58 15.10 -22.16
C PRO A 34 -4.59 16.24 -22.40
N ASN A 35 -4.03 16.26 -23.59
CA ASN A 35 -3.39 17.43 -24.17
C ASN A 35 -4.36 18.64 -24.13
N SER A 36 -4.08 19.61 -23.29
CA SER A 36 -4.63 20.95 -23.44
C SER A 36 -3.69 22.01 -22.85
N SER A 37 -2.89 22.56 -23.73
CA SER A 37 -2.29 23.88 -23.60
C SER A 37 -3.37 24.94 -23.26
N GLY A 38 -3.15 25.72 -22.21
CA GLY A 38 -3.82 27.00 -22.17
C GLY A 38 -4.12 27.60 -20.79
N ARG A 39 -3.32 28.61 -20.43
CA ARG A 39 -3.67 29.79 -19.61
C ARG A 39 -3.71 29.67 -18.09
N ARG A 40 -2.58 30.15 -17.52
CA ARG A 40 -2.50 30.75 -16.17
C ARG A 40 -3.65 31.74 -15.94
N ARG A 41 -4.42 31.55 -14.88
CA ARG A 41 -5.11 32.66 -14.19
C ARG A 41 -5.05 32.45 -12.68
N ASN A 42 -4.58 33.48 -12.05
CA ASN A 42 -4.34 33.83 -10.67
C ASN A 42 -5.59 33.70 -9.76
N GLY A 43 -5.36 33.31 -8.50
CA GLY A 43 -6.14 33.80 -7.36
C GLY A 43 -7.26 32.87 -6.88
N GLY A 44 -7.08 32.28 -5.70
CA GLY A 44 -8.18 31.73 -4.90
C GLY A 44 -7.72 30.66 -3.92
N ARG A 45 -7.68 30.97 -2.62
CA ARG A 45 -7.63 30.00 -1.53
C ARG A 45 -8.82 29.04 -1.66
N GLY A 46 -8.64 27.94 -2.38
CA GLY A 46 -9.63 26.86 -2.52
C GLY A 46 -9.26 25.71 -1.56
N ARG A 47 -10.14 25.45 -0.60
CA ARG A 47 -10.21 24.21 0.16
C ARG A 47 -10.01 23.05 -0.82
N ASN A 48 -9.12 22.08 -0.49
CA ASN A 48 -8.98 20.82 -1.21
C ASN A 48 -10.37 20.13 -1.26
N ALA A 49 -11.15 20.44 -2.26
CA ALA A 49 -12.28 19.63 -2.66
C ALA A 49 -11.66 18.31 -3.18
N ARG A 50 -11.74 17.23 -2.38
CA ARG A 50 -11.50 15.89 -2.88
C ARG A 50 -12.46 15.73 -4.05
N SER A 51 -11.92 15.71 -5.27
CA SER A 51 -12.72 15.39 -6.44
C SER A 51 -13.40 14.03 -6.19
N ALA A 52 -14.67 13.94 -6.54
CA ALA A 52 -15.40 12.68 -6.44
C ALA A 52 -14.59 11.59 -7.16
N PRO A 53 -14.50 10.39 -6.59
CA PRO A 53 -13.76 9.31 -7.24
C PRO A 53 -14.35 9.06 -8.64
N PRO A 54 -13.50 8.76 -9.64
CA PRO A 54 -13.96 8.49 -10.99
C PRO A 54 -14.87 7.26 -11.00
N ARG A 55 -15.55 7.04 -12.09
CA ARG A 55 -16.33 5.82 -12.29
C ARG A 55 -15.39 4.63 -12.43
N ILE A 56 -15.78 3.47 -11.87
CA ILE A 56 -14.95 2.26 -11.86
C ILE A 56 -14.63 1.78 -13.29
N ASP A 57 -15.56 1.94 -14.21
CA ASP A 57 -15.44 1.60 -15.64
C ASP A 57 -14.50 2.52 -16.43
N THR A 58 -14.09 3.64 -15.85
CA THR A 58 -13.07 4.52 -16.45
C THR A 58 -11.64 4.18 -16.00
N VAL A 59 -11.50 3.43 -14.91
CA VAL A 59 -10.18 3.09 -14.31
C VAL A 59 -9.83 1.62 -14.39
N LEU A 60 -10.82 0.75 -14.60
CA LEU A 60 -10.65 -0.70 -14.78
C LEU A 60 -11.40 -1.18 -16.02
N ARG A 61 -10.84 -2.18 -16.69
CA ARG A 61 -11.45 -2.86 -17.83
C ARG A 61 -11.79 -4.30 -17.47
N GLU A 62 -12.85 -4.83 -18.07
CA GLU A 62 -13.18 -6.25 -17.96
C GLU A 62 -12.04 -7.11 -18.52
N GLY A 63 -11.69 -8.20 -17.81
CA GLY A 63 -10.56 -9.07 -18.16
C GLY A 63 -9.17 -8.52 -17.80
N GLN A 64 -9.07 -7.33 -17.20
CA GLN A 64 -7.79 -6.78 -16.74
C GLN A 64 -7.28 -7.52 -15.51
N GLU A 65 -6.02 -7.98 -15.55
CA GLU A 65 -5.32 -8.52 -14.39
C GLU A 65 -4.82 -7.39 -13.48
N ILE A 66 -5.03 -7.56 -12.18
CA ILE A 66 -4.62 -6.59 -11.15
C ILE A 66 -4.08 -7.31 -9.92
N VAL A 67 -3.11 -6.68 -9.23
CA VAL A 67 -2.65 -7.16 -7.93
C VAL A 67 -3.50 -6.53 -6.85
N VAL A 68 -4.04 -7.38 -5.97
CA VAL A 68 -4.94 -6.97 -4.89
C VAL A 68 -4.57 -7.63 -3.57
N GLN A 69 -4.97 -7.02 -2.47
CA GLN A 69 -4.85 -7.56 -1.12
C GLN A 69 -6.23 -7.79 -0.54
N ILE A 70 -6.45 -8.92 0.10
CA ILE A 70 -7.66 -9.19 0.85
C ILE A 70 -7.65 -8.30 2.10
N ALA A 71 -8.57 -7.34 2.13
CA ALA A 71 -8.74 -6.44 3.27
C ALA A 71 -9.71 -7.02 4.32
N LYS A 72 -10.68 -7.82 3.87
CA LYS A 72 -11.61 -8.57 4.73
C LYS A 72 -11.94 -9.89 4.07
N GLU A 73 -11.91 -10.95 4.86
CA GLU A 73 -12.29 -12.30 4.44
C GLU A 73 -13.78 -12.39 4.03
N PRO A 74 -14.15 -13.39 3.21
CA PRO A 74 -15.55 -13.65 2.89
C PRO A 74 -16.36 -13.91 4.16
N ILE A 75 -17.58 -13.35 4.25
CA ILE A 75 -18.49 -13.56 5.39
C ILE A 75 -19.85 -14.02 4.85
N GLY A 76 -20.28 -15.22 5.23
CA GLY A 76 -21.56 -15.79 4.84
C GLY A 76 -21.69 -15.87 3.32
N SER A 77 -22.69 -15.19 2.75
CA SER A 77 -22.94 -15.16 1.29
C SER A 77 -22.12 -14.14 0.54
N LYS A 78 -21.35 -13.25 1.23
CA LYS A 78 -20.60 -12.16 0.62
C LYS A 78 -19.17 -12.60 0.31
N GLY A 79 -18.67 -12.24 -0.89
CA GLY A 79 -17.27 -12.40 -1.26
C GLY A 79 -16.32 -11.52 -0.45
N ALA A 80 -15.01 -11.77 -0.55
CA ALA A 80 -13.98 -10.99 0.12
C ALA A 80 -14.02 -9.50 -0.30
N ARG A 81 -13.66 -8.60 0.62
CA ARG A 81 -13.33 -7.21 0.26
C ARG A 81 -11.84 -7.11 -0.03
N ILE A 82 -11.50 -6.53 -1.16
CA ILE A 82 -10.11 -6.37 -1.61
C ILE A 82 -9.76 -4.91 -1.84
N THR A 83 -8.46 -4.62 -1.87
CA THR A 83 -7.90 -3.29 -2.15
C THR A 83 -6.65 -3.42 -3.02
N SER A 84 -6.38 -2.44 -3.86
CA SER A 84 -5.10 -2.30 -4.58
C SER A 84 -4.07 -1.50 -3.79
N SER A 85 -4.46 -0.86 -2.69
CA SER A 85 -3.54 -0.18 -1.77
C SER A 85 -2.82 -1.20 -0.88
N LEU A 86 -1.87 -1.93 -1.50
CA LEU A 86 -1.13 -3.01 -0.84
C LEU A 86 -0.35 -2.48 0.37
N SER A 87 -0.33 -3.25 1.45
CA SER A 87 0.45 -2.94 2.65
C SER A 87 1.04 -4.21 3.25
N ILE A 88 2.36 -4.22 3.45
CA ILE A 88 3.07 -5.37 4.01
C ILE A 88 3.64 -4.97 5.37
N PRO A 89 3.11 -5.53 6.47
CA PRO A 89 3.56 -5.16 7.80
C PRO A 89 4.91 -5.79 8.15
N GLY A 90 5.87 -4.97 8.59
CA GLY A 90 7.07 -5.33 9.29
C GLY A 90 6.90 -5.13 10.80
N ARG A 91 7.99 -5.21 11.54
CA ARG A 91 8.02 -4.98 13.00
C ARG A 91 7.77 -3.50 13.32
N HIS A 92 8.60 -2.62 12.80
CA HIS A 92 8.59 -1.18 13.07
C HIS A 92 7.97 -0.38 11.93
N LEU A 93 7.89 -0.95 10.74
CA LEU A 93 7.46 -0.32 9.51
C LEU A 93 6.30 -1.07 8.86
N VAL A 94 5.58 -0.38 7.98
CA VAL A 94 4.68 -0.99 6.99
C VAL A 94 5.17 -0.52 5.63
N LEU A 95 5.44 -1.44 4.73
CA LEU A 95 5.75 -1.14 3.34
C LEU A 95 4.46 -0.84 2.57
N THR A 96 4.45 0.25 1.81
CA THR A 96 3.37 0.66 0.92
C THR A 96 3.92 0.83 -0.50
N PRO A 97 3.97 -0.27 -1.31
CA PRO A 97 4.67 -0.26 -2.59
C PRO A 97 4.04 0.66 -3.64
N TRP A 98 2.77 1.01 -3.49
CA TRP A 98 2.04 1.96 -4.34
C TRP A 98 2.35 3.43 -4.03
N SER A 99 2.92 3.73 -2.87
CA SER A 99 3.31 5.09 -2.44
C SER A 99 4.83 5.27 -2.52
N ARG A 100 5.27 6.52 -2.71
CA ARG A 100 6.69 6.90 -2.66
C ARG A 100 7.00 7.78 -1.45
N ARG A 101 6.11 7.81 -0.46
CA ARG A 101 6.20 8.70 0.71
C ARG A 101 6.57 7.93 1.98
N VAL A 102 7.12 8.65 2.95
CA VAL A 102 7.31 8.15 4.31
C VAL A 102 6.29 8.81 5.23
N GLY A 103 5.39 7.98 5.78
CA GLY A 103 4.45 8.35 6.83
C GLY A 103 5.00 8.02 8.22
N VAL A 104 4.50 8.68 9.24
CA VAL A 104 4.81 8.38 10.65
C VAL A 104 3.51 8.30 11.43
N SER A 105 3.37 7.28 12.28
CA SER A 105 2.20 7.10 13.14
C SER A 105 1.93 8.37 13.95
N ARG A 106 0.67 8.79 13.96
CA ARG A 106 0.21 9.95 14.76
C ARG A 106 0.28 9.68 16.27
N ARG A 107 0.39 8.41 16.67
CA ARG A 107 0.49 8.00 18.08
C ARG A 107 1.89 8.20 18.66
N ILE A 108 2.91 8.45 17.85
CA ILE A 108 4.24 8.88 18.31
C ILE A 108 4.11 10.35 18.70
N GLY A 109 4.17 10.64 20.01
CA GLY A 109 3.80 11.93 20.57
C GLY A 109 4.83 13.04 20.31
N SER A 110 6.13 12.69 20.22
CA SER A 110 7.22 13.67 20.06
C SER A 110 7.40 14.08 18.60
N ASP A 111 7.21 15.35 18.29
CA ASP A 111 7.47 15.90 16.94
C ASP A 111 8.96 15.82 16.56
N ARG A 112 9.86 15.88 17.53
CA ARG A 112 11.31 15.69 17.32
C ARG A 112 11.58 14.26 16.88
N GLU A 113 11.00 13.29 17.57
CA GLU A 113 11.17 11.87 17.26
C GLU A 113 10.54 11.51 15.91
N ARG A 114 9.33 12.02 15.61
CA ARG A 114 8.69 11.83 14.30
C ARG A 114 9.54 12.37 13.15
N ARG A 115 10.22 13.50 13.33
CA ARG A 115 11.17 14.05 12.34
C ARG A 115 12.39 13.15 12.19
N ARG A 116 13.04 12.76 13.31
CA ARG A 116 14.19 11.86 13.30
C ARG A 116 13.89 10.55 12.55
N LEU A 117 12.83 9.89 12.91
CA LEU A 117 12.42 8.62 12.29
C LEU A 117 12.16 8.78 10.79
N ARG A 118 11.46 9.85 10.40
CA ARG A 118 11.21 10.13 8.98
C ARG A 118 12.51 10.34 8.22
N GLU A 119 13.43 11.13 8.71
CA GLU A 119 14.73 11.40 8.08
C GLU A 119 15.56 10.13 7.92
N VAL A 120 15.60 9.28 8.95
CA VAL A 120 16.29 7.98 8.90
C VAL A 120 15.70 7.10 7.82
N VAL A 121 14.37 6.90 7.81
CA VAL A 121 13.71 6.02 6.83
C VAL A 121 13.84 6.61 5.42
N GLU A 122 13.69 7.92 5.22
CA GLU A 122 13.89 8.59 3.91
C GLU A 122 15.29 8.37 3.35
N ARG A 123 16.31 8.34 4.18
CA ARG A 123 17.69 8.10 3.80
C ARG A 123 17.96 6.64 3.43
N LEU A 124 17.40 5.70 4.19
CA LEU A 124 17.68 4.27 4.09
C LEU A 124 16.83 3.53 3.05
N ARG A 125 15.62 4.01 2.77
CA ARG A 125 14.69 3.30 1.89
C ARG A 125 15.07 3.34 0.41
N PRO A 126 14.70 2.33 -0.37
CA PRO A 126 14.64 2.42 -1.84
C PRO A 126 13.67 3.56 -2.25
N LYS A 127 14.09 4.41 -3.20
CA LYS A 127 13.35 5.63 -3.58
C LYS A 127 11.97 5.38 -4.22
N ASN A 128 11.79 4.21 -4.79
CA ASN A 128 10.53 3.78 -5.41
C ASN A 128 9.53 3.14 -4.43
N LEU A 129 9.90 2.96 -3.15
CA LEU A 129 9.05 2.33 -2.13
C LEU A 129 8.69 3.32 -1.04
N GLY A 130 7.42 3.32 -0.62
CA GLY A 130 6.93 4.07 0.53
C GLY A 130 6.90 3.23 1.80
N PHE A 131 6.98 3.90 2.94
CA PHE A 131 6.91 3.26 4.24
C PHE A 131 6.08 4.09 5.23
N ILE A 132 5.40 3.41 6.14
CA ILE A 132 4.73 4.02 7.28
C ILE A 132 5.40 3.52 8.55
N ILE A 133 5.92 4.42 9.37
CA ILE A 133 6.51 4.09 10.66
C ILE A 133 5.40 3.83 11.66
N ARG A 134 5.39 2.61 12.23
CA ARG A 134 4.41 2.17 13.24
C ARG A 134 4.73 2.81 14.61
N THR A 135 3.77 2.73 15.52
CA THR A 135 3.98 3.15 16.92
C THR A 135 5.11 2.34 17.59
N ALA A 136 5.27 1.06 17.23
CA ALA A 136 6.37 0.21 17.68
C ALA A 136 7.77 0.68 17.23
N GLY A 137 7.83 1.65 16.31
CA GLY A 137 9.08 2.29 15.89
C GLY A 137 9.50 3.49 16.73
N ASP A 138 8.75 3.85 17.79
CA ASP A 138 9.09 4.95 18.70
C ASP A 138 10.37 4.60 19.50
N GLY A 139 11.38 5.47 19.45
CA GLY A 139 12.65 5.27 20.12
C GLY A 139 13.59 4.21 19.52
N VAL A 140 13.21 3.57 18.42
CA VAL A 140 13.97 2.47 17.79
C VAL A 140 15.28 2.96 17.18
N ALA A 141 16.32 2.13 17.27
CA ALA A 141 17.63 2.39 16.67
C ALA A 141 17.57 2.36 15.13
N GLU A 142 18.53 3.05 14.51
CA GLU A 142 18.61 3.10 13.03
C GLU A 142 18.85 1.72 12.41
N ASP A 143 19.65 0.88 13.04
CA ASP A 143 19.97 -0.46 12.53
C ASP A 143 18.75 -1.37 12.50
N ASP A 144 17.83 -1.26 13.46
CA ASP A 144 16.58 -2.00 13.48
C ASP A 144 15.64 -1.56 12.34
N LEU A 145 15.54 -0.25 12.11
CA LEU A 145 14.80 0.29 10.97
C LEU A 145 15.38 -0.17 9.64
N LYS A 146 16.72 -0.22 9.54
CA LYS A 146 17.43 -0.69 8.36
C LYS A 146 17.19 -2.18 8.10
N ALA A 147 17.19 -2.99 9.15
CA ALA A 147 16.88 -4.42 9.06
C ALA A 147 15.45 -4.63 8.57
N ASP A 148 14.47 -3.91 9.12
CA ASP A 148 13.07 -4.01 8.73
C ASP A 148 12.84 -3.55 7.27
N ILE A 149 13.50 -2.47 6.83
CA ILE A 149 13.47 -2.01 5.43
C ILE A 149 14.00 -3.10 4.48
N ARG A 150 15.13 -3.73 4.80
CA ARG A 150 15.73 -4.80 3.99
C ARG A 150 14.80 -6.00 3.88
N TYR A 151 14.24 -6.43 5.00
CA TYR A 151 13.29 -7.54 5.06
C TYR A 151 12.09 -7.26 4.16
N LEU A 152 11.43 -6.11 4.34
CA LEU A 152 10.25 -5.71 3.58
C LEU A 152 10.54 -5.55 2.08
N ALA A 153 11.69 -5.00 1.73
CA ALA A 153 12.12 -4.89 0.32
C ALA A 153 12.34 -6.26 -0.32
N THR A 154 12.91 -7.23 0.43
CA THR A 154 13.08 -8.62 -0.04
C THR A 154 11.75 -9.32 -0.24
N VAL A 155 10.81 -9.17 0.70
CA VAL A 155 9.45 -9.73 0.58
C VAL A 155 8.76 -9.16 -0.67
N TRP A 156 8.86 -7.85 -0.88
CA TRP A 156 8.26 -7.20 -2.06
C TRP A 156 8.87 -7.69 -3.37
N ALA A 157 10.18 -7.83 -3.43
CA ALA A 157 10.87 -8.39 -4.61
C ALA A 157 10.40 -9.81 -4.93
N ALA A 158 10.21 -10.67 -3.91
CA ALA A 158 9.68 -12.00 -4.09
C ALA A 158 8.22 -12.01 -4.59
N ILE A 159 7.38 -11.07 -4.13
CA ILE A 159 6.01 -10.88 -4.63
C ILE A 159 6.03 -10.48 -6.11
N GLN A 160 6.89 -9.53 -6.48
CA GLN A 160 7.02 -9.07 -7.88
C GLN A 160 7.51 -10.19 -8.79
N GLN A 161 8.46 -11.01 -8.33
CA GLN A 161 8.92 -12.18 -9.08
C GLN A 161 7.77 -13.17 -9.33
N ARG A 162 7.02 -13.54 -8.29
CA ARG A 162 5.86 -14.45 -8.44
C ARG A 162 4.79 -13.87 -9.36
N HIS A 163 4.54 -12.57 -9.29
CA HIS A 163 3.59 -11.90 -10.20
C HIS A 163 4.01 -12.07 -11.66
N ASN A 164 5.30 -12.01 -11.97
CA ASN A 164 5.81 -12.18 -13.34
C ASN A 164 5.80 -13.65 -13.82
N GLU A 165 5.81 -14.61 -12.90
CA GLU A 165 5.90 -16.04 -13.19
C GLU A 165 4.55 -16.76 -13.19
N GLN A 166 3.54 -16.22 -12.50
CA GLN A 166 2.25 -16.89 -12.30
C GLN A 166 1.14 -16.22 -13.12
N THR A 167 0.20 -17.02 -13.58
CA THR A 167 -1.00 -16.57 -14.28
C THR A 167 -2.13 -16.35 -13.26
N ALA A 168 -2.90 -15.28 -13.44
CA ALA A 168 -4.06 -14.99 -12.59
C ALA A 168 -5.21 -16.01 -12.79
N PRO A 169 -5.96 -16.34 -11.73
CA PRO A 169 -5.79 -15.92 -10.35
C PRO A 169 -4.70 -16.73 -9.61
N ALA A 170 -3.82 -16.07 -8.85
CA ALA A 170 -2.74 -16.72 -8.11
C ALA A 170 -2.46 -16.03 -6.78
N ILE A 171 -2.04 -16.81 -5.76
CA ILE A 171 -1.62 -16.28 -4.45
C ILE A 171 -0.15 -15.89 -4.54
N LEU A 172 0.13 -14.59 -4.52
CA LEU A 172 1.49 -14.05 -4.59
C LEU A 172 2.16 -14.01 -3.21
N TYR A 173 1.38 -13.79 -2.16
CA TYR A 173 1.86 -13.70 -0.78
C TYR A 173 0.72 -14.02 0.20
N SER A 174 1.06 -14.75 1.25
CA SER A 174 0.18 -14.98 2.40
C SER A 174 0.91 -14.53 3.65
N GLU A 175 0.24 -13.74 4.49
CA GLU A 175 0.81 -13.35 5.78
C GLU A 175 0.89 -14.57 6.69
N HIS A 176 1.94 -14.61 7.51
CA HIS A 176 2.16 -15.69 8.46
C HIS A 176 0.99 -15.84 9.45
N ASP A 177 0.78 -17.05 9.92
CA ASP A 177 -0.17 -17.37 10.98
C ASP A 177 0.11 -16.57 12.26
N LEU A 178 -0.92 -16.44 13.12
CA LEU A 178 -0.85 -15.64 14.34
C LEU A 178 0.41 -15.90 15.19
N PRO A 179 0.89 -17.13 15.43
CA PRO A 179 2.11 -17.38 16.19
C PRO A 179 3.34 -16.70 15.58
N LEU A 180 3.50 -16.76 14.26
CA LEU A 180 4.64 -16.16 13.56
C LEU A 180 4.54 -14.62 13.53
N ARG A 181 3.33 -14.06 13.51
CA ARG A 181 3.13 -12.61 13.68
C ARG A 181 3.59 -12.17 15.08
N ILE A 182 3.26 -12.93 16.12
CA ILE A 182 3.68 -12.66 17.50
C ILE A 182 5.20 -12.71 17.59
N VAL A 183 5.84 -13.73 17.04
CA VAL A 183 7.31 -13.83 17.00
C VAL A 183 7.93 -12.63 16.29
N ARG A 184 7.43 -12.24 15.11
CA ARG A 184 7.91 -11.04 14.39
C ARG A 184 7.83 -9.77 15.23
N ASP A 185 6.71 -9.59 15.94
CA ASP A 185 6.43 -8.36 16.69
C ASP A 185 7.13 -8.32 18.07
N LEU A 186 7.44 -9.48 18.67
CA LEU A 186 8.01 -9.61 20.00
C LEU A 186 9.47 -10.07 20.04
N ALA A 187 9.96 -10.80 19.05
CA ALA A 187 11.35 -11.25 19.02
C ALA A 187 12.30 -10.05 18.97
N GLY A 188 12.97 -9.79 20.11
CA GLY A 188 14.10 -8.88 20.18
C GLY A 188 15.34 -9.53 19.56
N HIS A 189 16.29 -8.74 19.13
CA HIS A 189 17.65 -9.21 18.96
C HIS A 189 18.26 -9.33 20.37
N ASP A 190 18.48 -10.55 20.84
CA ASP A 190 19.46 -10.83 21.87
C ASP A 190 20.84 -10.85 21.22
#